data_e07abd4d653d70555f05940ce0a39f34
#
_entry.id   e07abd4d653d70555f05940ce0a39f34
#
_cell.length_a   1.000
_cell.length_b   1.000
_cell.length_c   1.000
_cell.angle_alpha   90.00
_cell.angle_beta   90.00
_cell.angle_gamma   90.00
#
_symmetry.space_group_name_H-M   'P 1'
#
loop_
_entity.id
_entity.type
_entity.pdbx_description
1 polymer ?
#
loop_
_entity_poly.entity_id
_entity_poly.type
_entity_poly.pdbx_seq_one_letter_code
_entity_poly.pdbx_strand_id
1 'polypeptide(L)'
;FPVSIARVYQGIYKEDRLRVIEACRGILKGKMKKVVVELRFWAKKREGFVLEWLEMHAIPGKVDENGRLLTVEGSLMSITRRKVMEEELAAAKEKAEEANRLKSALIANMNHEIRTPLNAIVGFASLLSIIDDEKEQQEYIGLIQSNTEHLLRLMNDVIDLSNIESGVMDIVGSDVVLDSLMKE
;
A
#
# COMPACT_ATOMS: atom_id res chain seq x y z
N PHE A 1 12.33 -2.32 41.97
CA PHE A 1 12.54 -3.72 42.40
C PHE A 1 13.58 -4.35 41.46
N PRO A 2 14.66 -4.97 41.98
CA PRO A 2 15.62 -5.67 41.14
C PRO A 2 14.94 -6.88 40.52
N VAL A 3 14.82 -6.89 39.19
CA VAL A 3 14.27 -8.02 38.46
C VAL A 3 15.43 -8.96 38.10
N SER A 4 15.26 -10.26 38.37
CA SER A 4 16.27 -11.26 38.00
C SER A 4 16.44 -11.30 36.47
N ILE A 5 17.68 -11.25 35.99
CA ILE A 5 18.05 -11.36 34.57
C ILE A 5 17.43 -12.62 33.94
N ALA A 6 17.35 -13.74 34.69
CA ALA A 6 16.73 -14.97 34.21
C ALA A 6 15.24 -14.78 33.88
N ARG A 7 14.52 -14.01 34.70
CA ARG A 7 13.09 -13.72 34.46
C ARG A 7 12.88 -12.83 33.25
N VAL A 8 13.76 -11.82 33.05
CA VAL A 8 13.72 -10.97 31.85
C VAL A 8 13.98 -11.81 30.61
N TYR A 9 15.02 -12.65 30.65
CA TYR A 9 15.38 -13.51 29.53
C TYR A 9 14.26 -14.49 29.12
N GLN A 10 13.55 -15.07 30.09
CA GLN A 10 12.41 -15.95 29.81
C GLN A 10 11.27 -15.24 29.10
N GLY A 11 11.03 -13.96 29.41
CA GLY A 11 10.02 -13.14 28.75
C GLY A 11 10.36 -12.73 27.32
N ILE A 12 11.64 -12.76 26.93
CA ILE A 12 12.04 -12.41 25.57
C ILE A 12 11.57 -13.45 24.58
N TYR A 13 10.96 -13.02 23.47
CA TYR A 13 10.54 -13.88 22.39
C TYR A 13 11.73 -14.69 21.84
N LYS A 14 11.51 -15.98 21.59
CA LYS A 14 12.60 -16.96 21.37
C LYS A 14 13.59 -16.51 20.29
N GLU A 15 13.11 -15.97 19.18
CA GLU A 15 13.95 -15.55 18.06
C GLU A 15 14.79 -14.30 18.37
N ASP A 16 14.33 -13.44 19.28
CA ASP A 16 15.02 -12.19 19.60
C ASP A 16 16.12 -12.39 20.67
N ARG A 17 16.13 -13.54 21.36
CA ARG A 17 17.06 -13.84 22.47
C ARG A 17 18.52 -13.73 22.08
N LEU A 18 18.90 -14.29 20.93
CA LEU A 18 20.29 -14.27 20.48
C LEU A 18 20.79 -12.85 20.24
N ARG A 19 19.97 -12.04 19.57
CA ARG A 19 20.27 -10.62 19.28
C ARG A 19 20.46 -9.82 20.56
N VAL A 20 19.60 -10.02 21.57
CA VAL A 20 19.71 -9.35 22.87
C VAL A 20 20.96 -9.77 23.62
N ILE A 21 21.30 -11.07 23.63
CA ILE A 21 22.52 -11.59 24.27
C ILE A 21 23.78 -11.00 23.64
N GLU A 22 23.85 -10.97 22.31
CA GLU A 22 25.00 -10.42 21.58
C GLU A 22 25.19 -8.94 21.86
N ALA A 23 24.10 -8.19 21.89
CA ALA A 23 24.11 -6.78 22.25
C ALA A 23 24.62 -6.55 23.68
N CYS A 24 24.12 -7.30 24.66
CA CYS A 24 24.59 -7.24 26.04
C CYS A 24 26.07 -7.68 26.19
N ARG A 25 26.48 -8.70 25.44
CA ARG A 25 27.92 -9.11 25.43
C ARG A 25 28.84 -8.01 24.93
N GLY A 26 28.38 -7.17 23.99
CA GLY A 26 29.11 -6.01 23.50
C GLY A 26 29.46 -5.02 24.63
N ILE A 27 28.49 -4.76 25.54
CA ILE A 27 28.69 -3.94 26.73
C ILE A 27 29.65 -4.62 27.72
N LEU A 28 29.39 -5.91 28.03
CA LEU A 28 30.20 -6.66 29.00
C LEU A 28 31.68 -6.77 28.60
N LYS A 29 31.98 -6.80 27.30
CA LYS A 29 33.34 -6.82 26.75
C LYS A 29 33.95 -5.42 26.59
N GLY A 30 33.27 -4.37 27.01
CA GLY A 30 33.73 -2.98 26.87
C GLY A 30 33.76 -2.47 25.41
N LYS A 31 33.18 -3.21 24.48
CA LYS A 31 33.16 -2.85 23.04
C LYS A 31 32.12 -1.77 22.73
N MET A 32 31.06 -1.66 23.54
CA MET A 32 29.95 -0.74 23.35
C MET A 32 29.68 0.04 24.63
N LYS A 33 29.50 1.36 24.49
CA LYS A 33 29.15 2.27 25.61
C LYS A 33 27.61 2.38 25.78
N LYS A 34 26.85 2.03 24.77
CA LYS A 34 25.39 2.05 24.76
C LYS A 34 24.90 1.02 23.77
N VAL A 35 23.80 0.36 24.10
CA VAL A 35 23.06 -0.54 23.22
C VAL A 35 21.61 -0.14 23.21
N VAL A 36 21.00 -0.14 22.02
CA VAL A 36 19.55 0.00 21.81
C VAL A 36 19.11 -1.18 20.99
N VAL A 37 18.13 -1.95 21.50
CA VAL A 37 17.59 -3.13 20.83
C VAL A 37 16.07 -3.14 20.94
N GLU A 38 15.40 -3.24 19.81
CA GLU A 38 13.97 -3.55 19.77
C GLU A 38 13.80 -5.08 19.90
N LEU A 39 12.87 -5.51 20.73
CA LEU A 39 12.63 -6.92 20.99
C LEU A 39 11.15 -7.18 21.27
N ARG A 40 10.70 -8.39 21.01
CA ARG A 40 9.37 -8.86 21.41
C ARG A 40 9.46 -9.52 22.78
N PHE A 41 8.48 -9.23 23.62
CA PHE A 41 8.46 -9.65 25.02
C PHE A 41 7.07 -10.12 25.44
N TRP A 42 7.00 -11.25 26.12
CA TRP A 42 5.78 -11.75 26.73
C TRP A 42 5.50 -11.04 28.06
N ALA A 43 4.67 -10.00 27.99
CA ALA A 43 4.25 -9.23 29.16
C ALA A 43 3.04 -9.91 29.83
N LYS A 44 3.11 -10.09 31.16
CA LYS A 44 1.99 -10.61 31.95
C LYS A 44 1.00 -9.46 32.19
N LYS A 45 -0.22 -9.58 31.68
CA LYS A 45 -1.37 -8.69 31.95
C LYS A 45 -2.39 -9.41 32.86
N ARG A 46 -3.47 -8.69 33.20
CA ARG A 46 -4.56 -9.26 34.04
C ARG A 46 -5.20 -10.50 33.41
N GLU A 47 -5.33 -10.53 32.09
CA GLU A 47 -6.00 -11.57 31.30
C GLU A 47 -5.06 -12.63 30.72
N GLY A 48 -3.76 -12.59 31.06
CA GLY A 48 -2.79 -13.54 30.54
C GLY A 48 -1.49 -12.91 30.04
N PHE A 49 -0.80 -13.61 29.14
CA PHE A 49 0.42 -13.11 28.50
C PHE A 49 0.10 -12.48 27.16
N VAL A 50 0.63 -11.26 26.94
CA VAL A 50 0.49 -10.52 25.70
C VAL A 50 1.88 -10.25 25.12
N LEU A 51 2.04 -10.44 23.82
CA LEU A 51 3.28 -10.11 23.14
C LEU A 51 3.36 -8.60 22.90
N GLU A 52 4.36 -7.96 23.48
CA GLU A 52 4.62 -6.52 23.34
C GLU A 52 5.96 -6.28 22.64
N TRP A 53 6.03 -5.22 21.87
CA TRP A 53 7.29 -4.70 21.39
C TRP A 53 7.90 -3.76 22.43
N LEU A 54 9.14 -4.05 22.84
CA LEU A 54 9.91 -3.23 23.76
C LEU A 54 11.16 -2.72 23.07
N GLU A 55 11.57 -1.50 23.41
CA GLU A 55 12.87 -0.94 23.11
C GLU A 55 13.70 -1.00 24.40
N MET A 56 14.80 -1.73 24.36
CA MET A 56 15.76 -1.86 25.44
C MET A 56 16.93 -0.91 25.21
N HIS A 57 17.16 -0.03 26.16
CA HIS A 57 18.38 0.76 26.25
C HIS A 57 19.24 0.18 27.35
N ALA A 58 20.51 -0.09 27.07
CA ALA A 58 21.44 -0.59 28.05
C ALA A 58 22.80 0.16 27.99
N ILE A 59 23.35 0.43 29.14
CA ILE A 59 24.66 1.09 29.33
C ILE A 59 25.49 0.32 30.37
N PRO A 60 26.85 0.43 30.36
CA PRO A 60 27.66 -0.06 31.43
C PRO A 60 27.30 0.63 32.77
N GLY A 61 27.15 -0.15 33.82
CA GLY A 61 26.91 0.36 35.16
C GLY A 61 28.20 0.37 35.98
N LYS A 62 28.17 -0.20 37.19
CA LYS A 62 29.28 -0.22 38.13
C LYS A 62 30.43 -1.13 37.67
N VAL A 63 31.66 -0.73 37.94
CA VAL A 63 32.88 -1.51 37.72
C VAL A 63 33.54 -1.83 39.06
N ASP A 64 34.32 -2.92 39.14
CA ASP A 64 35.14 -3.26 40.30
C ASP A 64 36.47 -2.46 40.29
N GLU A 65 37.29 -2.69 41.34
CA GLU A 65 38.60 -2.05 41.49
C GLU A 65 39.60 -2.38 40.35
N ASN A 66 39.34 -3.45 39.62
CA ASN A 66 40.12 -3.90 38.46
C ASN A 66 39.57 -3.43 37.13
N GLY A 67 38.50 -2.58 37.12
CA GLY A 67 37.85 -2.09 35.93
C GLY A 67 36.92 -3.10 35.25
N ARG A 68 36.60 -4.23 35.93
CA ARG A 68 35.67 -5.23 35.41
C ARG A 68 34.22 -4.79 35.65
N LEU A 69 33.38 -4.84 34.62
CA LEU A 69 32.00 -4.46 34.71
C LEU A 69 31.20 -5.42 35.62
N LEU A 70 30.58 -4.85 36.66
CA LEU A 70 29.77 -5.58 37.63
C LEU A 70 28.28 -5.53 37.29
N THR A 71 27.81 -4.42 36.73
CA THR A 71 26.39 -4.22 36.43
C THR A 71 26.19 -3.62 35.05
N VAL A 72 25.05 -3.94 34.45
CA VAL A 72 24.51 -3.26 33.28
C VAL A 72 23.23 -2.58 33.72
N GLU A 73 23.10 -1.31 33.40
CA GLU A 73 21.95 -0.50 33.74
C GLU A 73 21.16 -0.20 32.45
N GLY A 74 19.82 -0.12 32.55
CA GLY A 74 19.03 0.13 31.37
C GLY A 74 17.57 0.40 31.66
N SER A 75 16.86 0.72 30.59
CA SER A 75 15.40 0.91 30.58
C SER A 75 14.76 0.08 29.47
N LEU A 76 13.53 -0.29 29.72
CA LEU A 76 12.63 -0.93 28.75
C LEU A 76 11.44 0.00 28.56
N MET A 77 11.14 0.31 27.30
CA MET A 77 10.00 1.13 26.92
C MET A 77 9.11 0.37 25.92
N SER A 78 7.80 0.40 26.14
CA SER A 78 6.89 -0.20 25.17
C SER A 78 6.80 0.65 23.92
N ILE A 79 7.05 0.02 22.78
CA ILE A 79 6.94 0.60 21.44
C ILE A 79 5.87 -0.11 20.59
N THR A 80 5.02 -0.91 21.24
CA THR A 80 3.97 -1.69 20.57
C THR A 80 3.06 -0.80 19.74
N ARG A 81 2.62 0.34 20.31
CA ARG A 81 1.78 1.30 19.57
C ARG A 81 2.49 1.85 18.34
N ARG A 82 3.78 2.18 18.45
CA ARG A 82 4.58 2.67 17.31
C ARG A 82 4.66 1.60 16.22
N LYS A 83 4.92 0.34 16.57
CA LYS A 83 4.99 -0.78 15.60
C LYS A 83 3.67 -1.03 14.90
N VAL A 84 2.54 -1.02 15.63
CA VAL A 84 1.20 -1.14 15.02
C VAL A 84 0.95 -0.01 14.03
N MET A 85 1.26 1.25 14.41
CA MET A 85 1.09 2.40 13.53
C MET A 85 2.00 2.34 12.29
N GLU A 86 3.23 1.87 12.43
CA GLU A 86 4.17 1.66 11.32
C GLU A 86 3.63 0.61 10.34
N GLU A 87 3.07 -0.50 10.84
CA GLU A 87 2.45 -1.55 10.02
C GLU A 87 1.19 -1.05 9.31
N GLU A 88 0.31 -0.34 10.02
CA GLU A 88 -0.90 0.26 9.44
C GLU A 88 -0.56 1.28 8.34
N LEU A 89 0.45 2.12 8.60
CA LEU A 89 0.91 3.11 7.62
C LEU A 89 1.52 2.43 6.39
N ALA A 90 2.34 1.38 6.59
CA ALA A 90 2.92 0.63 5.49
C ALA A 90 1.83 -0.03 4.62
N ALA A 91 0.84 -0.67 5.24
CA ALA A 91 -0.29 -1.28 4.53
C ALA A 91 -1.15 -0.24 3.79
N ALA A 92 -1.44 0.91 4.43
CA ALA A 92 -2.18 1.99 3.78
C ALA A 92 -1.42 2.59 2.59
N LYS A 93 -0.10 2.75 2.73
CA LYS A 93 0.77 3.23 1.66
C LYS A 93 0.78 2.27 0.47
N GLU A 94 0.98 0.97 0.71
CA GLU A 94 0.97 -0.05 -0.34
C GLU A 94 -0.36 -0.05 -1.11
N LYS A 95 -1.48 0.00 -0.39
CA LYS A 95 -2.81 0.08 -0.99
C LYS A 95 -3.00 1.34 -1.84
N ALA A 96 -2.51 2.49 -1.37
CA ALA A 96 -2.58 3.75 -2.10
C ALA A 96 -1.70 3.74 -3.36
N GLU A 97 -0.50 3.17 -3.28
CA GLU A 97 0.42 3.02 -4.42
C GLU A 97 -0.17 2.09 -5.48
N GLU A 98 -0.78 0.97 -5.09
CA GLU A 98 -1.45 0.06 -6.02
C GLU A 98 -2.65 0.73 -6.71
N ALA A 99 -3.50 1.44 -5.97
CA ALA A 99 -4.61 2.20 -6.53
C ALA A 99 -4.13 3.26 -7.53
N ASN A 100 -3.05 3.98 -7.22
CA ASN A 100 -2.46 4.98 -8.11
C ASN A 100 -1.86 4.34 -9.37
N ARG A 101 -1.23 3.16 -9.25
CA ARG A 101 -0.70 2.40 -10.38
C ARG A 101 -1.82 1.96 -11.32
N LEU A 102 -2.91 1.41 -10.78
CA LEU A 102 -4.08 1.01 -11.56
C LEU A 102 -4.72 2.20 -12.26
N LYS A 103 -4.87 3.33 -11.58
CA LYS A 103 -5.38 4.58 -12.15
C LYS A 103 -4.51 5.09 -13.31
N SER A 104 -3.19 5.06 -13.14
CA SER A 104 -2.26 5.48 -14.20
C SER A 104 -2.32 4.56 -15.42
N ALA A 105 -2.42 3.24 -15.22
CA ALA A 105 -2.58 2.27 -16.30
C ALA A 105 -3.91 2.46 -17.05
N LEU A 106 -4.99 2.72 -16.31
CA LEU A 106 -6.30 3.02 -16.90
C LEU A 106 -6.22 4.26 -17.82
N ILE A 107 -5.66 5.38 -17.31
CA ILE A 107 -5.52 6.61 -18.11
C ILE A 107 -4.65 6.37 -19.36
N ALA A 108 -3.58 5.60 -19.25
CA ALA A 108 -2.73 5.27 -20.40
C ALA A 108 -3.48 4.47 -21.46
N ASN A 109 -4.24 3.45 -21.05
CA ASN A 109 -5.06 2.65 -21.96
C ASN A 109 -6.14 3.51 -22.62
N MET A 110 -6.83 4.34 -21.85
CA MET A 110 -7.86 5.26 -22.38
C MET A 110 -7.31 6.23 -23.40
N ASN A 111 -6.11 6.78 -23.18
CA ASN A 111 -5.46 7.64 -24.16
C ASN A 111 -5.22 6.91 -25.48
N HIS A 112 -4.89 5.62 -25.44
CA HIS A 112 -4.72 4.80 -26.64
C HIS A 112 -6.07 4.54 -27.33
N GLU A 113 -7.09 4.16 -26.56
CA GLU A 113 -8.46 3.89 -27.08
C GLU A 113 -9.12 5.14 -27.70
N ILE A 114 -8.84 6.33 -27.17
CA ILE A 114 -9.28 7.62 -27.71
C ILE A 114 -8.52 8.00 -28.98
N ARG A 115 -7.22 7.78 -28.99
CA ARG A 115 -6.35 8.22 -30.11
C ARG A 115 -6.69 7.50 -31.42
N THR A 116 -7.00 6.22 -31.36
CA THR A 116 -7.27 5.40 -32.54
C THR A 116 -8.46 5.91 -33.35
N PRO A 117 -9.68 6.04 -32.80
CA PRO A 117 -10.84 6.57 -33.53
C PRO A 117 -10.64 8.03 -33.92
N LEU A 118 -9.98 8.84 -33.07
CA LEU A 118 -9.71 10.24 -33.40
C LEU A 118 -8.81 10.38 -34.62
N ASN A 119 -7.75 9.60 -34.73
CA ASN A 119 -6.87 9.60 -35.90
C ASN A 119 -7.61 9.09 -37.15
N ALA A 120 -8.49 8.13 -37.03
CA ALA A 120 -9.32 7.67 -38.13
C ALA A 120 -10.28 8.77 -38.62
N ILE A 121 -10.96 9.48 -37.71
CA ILE A 121 -11.83 10.62 -38.04
C ILE A 121 -11.05 11.70 -38.79
N VAL A 122 -9.90 12.11 -38.26
CA VAL A 122 -9.05 13.15 -38.87
C VAL A 122 -8.52 12.69 -40.24
N GLY A 123 -8.11 11.42 -40.34
CA GLY A 123 -7.60 10.86 -41.59
C GLY A 123 -8.67 10.82 -42.70
N PHE A 124 -9.83 10.26 -42.40
CA PHE A 124 -10.93 10.20 -43.38
C PHE A 124 -11.49 11.59 -43.72
N ALA A 125 -11.61 12.48 -42.75
CA ALA A 125 -12.03 13.85 -42.99
C ALA A 125 -11.08 14.60 -43.94
N SER A 126 -9.77 14.35 -43.84
CA SER A 126 -8.78 14.93 -44.74
C SER A 126 -8.88 14.40 -46.17
N LEU A 127 -9.27 13.13 -46.32
CA LEU A 127 -9.46 12.49 -47.63
C LEU A 127 -10.72 12.98 -48.33
N LEU A 128 -11.79 13.30 -47.59
CA LEU A 128 -13.05 13.80 -48.17
C LEU A 128 -12.85 15.05 -49.08
N SER A 129 -11.85 15.85 -48.83
CA SER A 129 -11.55 17.05 -49.63
C SER A 129 -10.87 16.76 -50.98
N ILE A 130 -10.44 15.52 -51.24
CA ILE A 130 -9.62 15.14 -52.39
C ILE A 130 -10.37 14.12 -53.30
N ILE A 131 -11.46 13.55 -52.80
CA ILE A 131 -12.21 12.49 -53.48
C ILE A 131 -13.39 13.09 -54.26
N ASP A 132 -13.44 12.77 -55.55
CA ASP A 132 -14.54 13.18 -56.46
C ASP A 132 -15.65 12.14 -56.60
N ASP A 133 -15.39 10.88 -56.16
CA ASP A 133 -16.39 9.78 -56.23
C ASP A 133 -17.35 9.87 -55.05
N GLU A 134 -18.64 10.11 -55.36
CA GLU A 134 -19.74 10.25 -54.40
C GLU A 134 -19.94 8.99 -53.55
N LYS A 135 -19.72 7.80 -54.11
CA LYS A 135 -19.85 6.53 -53.41
C LYS A 135 -18.74 6.34 -52.37
N GLU A 136 -17.50 6.70 -52.70
CA GLU A 136 -16.37 6.66 -51.84
C GLU A 136 -16.46 7.72 -50.71
N GLN A 137 -17.02 8.91 -51.04
CA GLN A 137 -17.32 9.93 -50.02
C GLN A 137 -18.31 9.43 -48.98
N GLN A 138 -19.39 8.75 -49.41
CA GLN A 138 -20.39 8.17 -48.48
C GLN A 138 -19.79 7.09 -47.57
N GLU A 139 -18.88 6.28 -48.10
CA GLU A 139 -18.17 5.28 -47.29
C GLU A 139 -17.31 5.94 -46.19
N TYR A 140 -16.55 7.00 -46.51
CA TYR A 140 -15.73 7.70 -45.53
C TYR A 140 -16.58 8.47 -44.50
N ILE A 141 -17.70 9.03 -44.87
CA ILE A 141 -18.66 9.62 -43.95
C ILE A 141 -19.16 8.56 -42.96
N GLY A 142 -19.51 7.36 -43.44
CA GLY A 142 -19.91 6.25 -42.57
C GLY A 142 -18.83 5.83 -41.58
N LEU A 143 -17.56 5.78 -42.03
CA LEU A 143 -16.43 5.47 -41.15
C LEU A 143 -16.18 6.56 -40.08
N ILE A 144 -16.33 7.84 -40.46
CA ILE A 144 -16.24 8.95 -39.50
C ILE A 144 -17.35 8.86 -38.45
N GLN A 145 -18.60 8.61 -38.87
CA GLN A 145 -19.74 8.47 -37.96
C GLN A 145 -19.53 7.31 -36.96
N SER A 146 -19.15 6.14 -37.46
CA SER A 146 -18.92 4.95 -36.63
C SER A 146 -17.80 5.20 -35.60
N ASN A 147 -16.69 5.83 -35.99
CA ASN A 147 -15.60 6.18 -35.05
C ASN A 147 -16.02 7.25 -34.04
N THR A 148 -16.90 8.20 -34.44
CA THR A 148 -17.44 9.20 -33.52
C THR A 148 -18.34 8.58 -32.47
N GLU A 149 -19.23 7.65 -32.87
CA GLU A 149 -20.09 6.91 -31.96
C GLU A 149 -19.27 6.05 -30.97
N HIS A 150 -18.17 5.44 -31.47
CA HIS A 150 -17.26 4.69 -30.61
C HIS A 150 -16.59 5.60 -29.58
N LEU A 151 -16.14 6.79 -30.00
CA LEU A 151 -15.52 7.77 -29.10
C LEU A 151 -16.50 8.28 -28.03
N LEU A 152 -17.76 8.52 -28.40
CA LEU A 152 -18.81 8.93 -27.45
C LEU A 152 -19.11 7.85 -26.42
N ARG A 153 -19.11 6.56 -26.80
CA ARG A 153 -19.25 5.44 -25.85
C ARG A 153 -18.10 5.42 -24.87
N LEU A 154 -16.85 5.51 -25.34
CA LEU A 154 -15.67 5.56 -24.46
C LEU A 154 -15.72 6.72 -23.49
N MET A 155 -16.15 7.90 -23.92
CA MET A 155 -16.31 9.07 -23.04
C MET A 155 -17.38 8.82 -21.95
N ASN A 156 -18.50 8.20 -22.30
CA ASN A 156 -19.54 7.87 -21.32
C ASN A 156 -19.04 6.85 -20.31
N ASP A 157 -18.32 5.80 -20.75
CA ASP A 157 -17.72 4.80 -19.85
C ASP A 157 -16.77 5.45 -18.83
N VAL A 158 -15.99 6.47 -19.25
CA VAL A 158 -15.11 7.25 -18.36
C VAL A 158 -15.89 8.06 -17.35
N ILE A 159 -16.95 8.73 -17.79
CA ILE A 159 -17.80 9.53 -16.91
C ILE A 159 -18.46 8.62 -15.88
N ASP A 160 -18.98 7.48 -16.30
CA ASP A 160 -19.61 6.51 -15.42
C ASP A 160 -18.62 5.97 -14.38
N LEU A 161 -17.39 5.63 -14.80
CA LEU A 161 -16.35 5.21 -13.90
C LEU A 161 -16.00 6.32 -12.88
N SER A 162 -15.90 7.57 -13.32
CA SER A 162 -15.64 8.72 -12.46
C SER A 162 -16.77 8.93 -11.44
N ASN A 163 -18.03 8.75 -11.85
CA ASN A 163 -19.19 8.86 -10.98
C ASN A 163 -19.21 7.72 -9.94
N ILE A 164 -18.81 6.50 -10.31
CA ILE A 164 -18.64 5.36 -9.39
C ILE A 164 -17.54 5.65 -8.36
N GLU A 165 -16.35 6.11 -8.80
CA GLU A 165 -15.24 6.43 -7.90
C GLU A 165 -15.58 7.54 -6.90
N SER A 166 -16.35 8.55 -7.35
CA SER A 166 -16.76 9.67 -6.48
C SER A 166 -17.95 9.36 -5.57
N GLY A 167 -18.58 8.17 -5.72
CA GLY A 167 -19.77 7.78 -4.96
C GLY A 167 -21.03 8.59 -5.31
N VAL A 168 -21.03 9.29 -6.45
CA VAL A 168 -22.14 10.13 -6.92
C VAL A 168 -23.17 9.33 -7.73
N MET A 169 -22.87 8.04 -8.01
CA MET A 169 -23.77 7.21 -8.82
C MET A 169 -24.98 6.76 -8.01
N ASP A 170 -26.14 7.36 -8.26
CA ASP A 170 -27.43 6.90 -7.75
C ASP A 170 -27.91 5.69 -8.56
N ILE A 171 -27.91 4.53 -7.93
CA ILE A 171 -28.48 3.31 -8.52
C ILE A 171 -29.99 3.36 -8.32
N VAL A 172 -30.73 3.72 -9.35
CA VAL A 172 -32.20 3.66 -9.35
C VAL A 172 -32.61 2.27 -9.83
N GLY A 173 -33.16 1.46 -8.91
CA GLY A 173 -33.74 0.16 -9.26
C GLY A 173 -35.08 0.35 -9.98
N SER A 174 -35.27 -0.28 -11.15
CA SER A 174 -36.54 -0.36 -11.85
C SER A 174 -36.89 -1.83 -12.14
N ASP A 175 -38.20 -2.12 -12.10
CA ASP A 175 -38.68 -3.45 -12.51
C ASP A 175 -38.56 -3.60 -14.01
N VAL A 176 -37.78 -4.58 -14.46
CA VAL A 176 -37.59 -4.88 -15.89
C VAL A 176 -38.11 -6.27 -16.18
N VAL A 177 -38.92 -6.38 -17.25
CA VAL A 177 -39.40 -7.67 -17.75
C VAL A 177 -38.25 -8.37 -18.47
N LEU A 178 -37.78 -9.50 -17.95
CA LEU A 178 -36.62 -10.24 -18.44
C LEU A 178 -36.73 -10.62 -19.92
N ASP A 179 -37.96 -10.89 -20.41
CA ASP A 179 -38.26 -11.29 -21.77
C ASP A 179 -38.06 -10.16 -22.80
N SER A 180 -38.14 -8.90 -22.37
CA SER A 180 -37.84 -7.74 -23.22
C SER A 180 -36.33 -7.49 -23.33
N LEU A 181 -35.57 -7.77 -22.25
CA LEU A 181 -34.14 -7.60 -22.22
C LEU A 181 -33.38 -8.66 -23.05
N MET A 182 -33.99 -9.85 -23.25
CA MET A 182 -33.39 -10.94 -24.04
C MET A 182 -33.66 -10.81 -25.54
N LYS A 183 -34.45 -9.81 -25.97
CA LYS A 183 -34.81 -9.57 -27.38
C LYS A 183 -34.12 -8.38 -28.03
N GLU A 184 -33.35 -7.61 -27.23
CA GLU A 184 -32.43 -6.58 -27.68
C GLU A 184 -31.02 -7.17 -27.90
#